data_dd65ef20f89c9dacc36a27af92c84a3c
#
_entry.id   dd65ef20f89c9dacc36a27af92c84a3c
#
_cell.length_a   1.000
_cell.length_b   1.000
_cell.length_c   1.000
_cell.angle_alpha   90.00
_cell.angle_beta   90.00
_cell.angle_gamma   90.00
#
_symmetry.space_group_name_H-M   'P 1'
#
loop_
_entity.id
_entity.type
_entity.pdbx_description
1 polymer ?
#
loop_
_entity_poly.entity_id
_entity_poly.type
_entity_poly.pdbx_seq_one_letter_code
_entity_poly.pdbx_strand_id
1 'polypeptide(L)'
;GRGIGSGRGKTSSRGHKGQKSRSGVAIKSFEGGQMPLYRRLPKRGFKKFNQENVAILNLSKIQKMFDKSKNNLGKNLDLKTLKDKRLINKKFIKLKILGSGEIKNNIQISAHYASKGALSKIEKAGGKISIVKK
;
A
#
# COMPACT_ATOMS: atom_id res chain seq x y z
N GLY A 1 26.01 -11.54 -20.35
CA GLY A 1 27.42 -11.80 -20.11
C GLY A 1 28.29 -11.46 -21.27
N ARG A 2 29.24 -10.57 -21.07
CA ARG A 2 30.23 -10.15 -22.07
C ARG A 2 31.63 -10.46 -21.56
N GLY A 3 31.94 -11.77 -21.52
CA GLY A 3 33.24 -12.28 -21.10
C GLY A 3 33.29 -12.69 -19.62
N ILE A 4 34.42 -13.29 -19.23
CA ILE A 4 34.62 -13.91 -17.91
C ILE A 4 34.55 -12.86 -16.79
N GLY A 5 35.16 -11.69 -17.00
CA GLY A 5 35.19 -10.61 -16.01
C GLY A 5 33.82 -9.99 -15.68
N SER A 6 32.77 -10.27 -16.45
CA SER A 6 31.41 -9.79 -16.17
C SER A 6 30.71 -10.54 -15.02
N GLY A 7 31.29 -11.62 -14.48
CA GLY A 7 30.66 -12.52 -13.54
C GLY A 7 29.49 -13.36 -14.12
N ARG A 8 29.16 -13.13 -15.39
CA ARG A 8 28.08 -13.84 -16.13
C ARG A 8 28.57 -14.36 -17.48
N GLY A 9 29.86 -14.65 -17.59
CA GLY A 9 30.47 -15.20 -18.80
C GLY A 9 29.94 -16.60 -19.10
N LYS A 10 30.30 -17.14 -20.29
CA LYS A 10 29.94 -18.46 -20.81
C LYS A 10 28.42 -18.65 -21.00
N THR A 11 27.61 -18.73 -19.94
CA THR A 11 26.16 -19.06 -20.03
C THR A 11 25.24 -17.89 -19.75
N SER A 12 25.74 -16.70 -19.51
CA SER A 12 24.97 -15.49 -19.17
C SER A 12 23.93 -15.71 -18.03
N SER A 13 24.28 -16.52 -17.04
CA SER A 13 23.43 -16.93 -15.91
C SER A 13 22.18 -17.75 -16.33
N ARG A 14 22.16 -18.34 -17.53
CA ARG A 14 21.02 -19.15 -17.99
C ARG A 14 21.19 -20.64 -17.72
N GLY A 15 22.37 -21.10 -17.31
CA GLY A 15 22.73 -22.50 -17.20
C GLY A 15 23.06 -23.14 -18.56
N HIS A 16 23.12 -24.47 -18.61
CA HIS A 16 23.62 -25.19 -19.79
C HIS A 16 22.52 -25.70 -20.74
N LYS A 17 21.54 -26.40 -20.22
CA LYS A 17 20.47 -27.05 -20.98
C LYS A 17 19.09 -26.62 -20.47
N GLY A 18 18.05 -27.04 -21.18
CA GLY A 18 16.67 -26.78 -20.83
C GLY A 18 16.07 -25.57 -21.55
N GLN A 19 14.78 -25.43 -21.43
CA GLN A 19 13.99 -24.45 -22.16
C GLN A 19 14.37 -23.00 -21.79
N LYS A 20 14.68 -22.74 -20.52
CA LYS A 20 15.05 -21.40 -20.02
C LYS A 20 16.39 -20.88 -20.54
N SER A 21 17.28 -21.78 -21.01
CA SER A 21 18.58 -21.40 -21.58
C SER A 21 18.49 -21.01 -23.04
N ARG A 22 17.36 -21.21 -23.70
CA ARG A 22 17.13 -20.87 -25.13
C ARG A 22 16.59 -19.44 -25.28
N SER A 23 16.91 -18.82 -26.42
CA SER A 23 16.36 -17.48 -26.73
C SER A 23 14.91 -17.60 -27.22
N GLY A 24 14.09 -16.58 -26.93
CA GLY A 24 12.72 -16.48 -27.43
C GLY A 24 11.71 -17.43 -26.78
N VAL A 25 12.08 -18.21 -25.78
CA VAL A 25 11.19 -19.16 -25.12
C VAL A 25 10.73 -18.63 -23.77
N ALA A 26 9.45 -18.31 -23.67
CA ALA A 26 8.81 -17.92 -22.42
C ALA A 26 8.01 -19.11 -21.87
N ILE A 27 8.43 -19.65 -20.73
CA ILE A 27 7.78 -20.81 -20.11
C ILE A 27 6.43 -20.40 -19.50
N LYS A 28 6.29 -19.17 -19.03
CA LYS A 28 5.08 -18.68 -18.34
C LYS A 28 4.58 -19.73 -17.32
N SER A 29 3.34 -20.14 -17.44
CA SER A 29 2.68 -21.10 -16.54
C SER A 29 2.46 -22.49 -17.20
N PHE A 30 3.32 -22.91 -18.12
CA PHE A 30 3.23 -24.24 -18.75
C PHE A 30 3.73 -25.33 -17.79
N GLU A 31 2.90 -26.32 -17.53
CA GLU A 31 3.12 -27.42 -16.58
C GLU A 31 3.29 -28.77 -17.28
N GLY A 32 4.04 -28.82 -18.40
CA GLY A 32 4.33 -30.05 -19.13
C GLY A 32 3.12 -30.72 -19.81
N GLY A 33 2.06 -29.97 -20.10
CA GLY A 33 0.79 -30.48 -20.65
C GLY A 33 -0.30 -30.68 -19.61
N GLN A 34 0.04 -30.73 -18.31
CA GLN A 34 -0.94 -30.69 -17.24
C GLN A 34 -1.68 -29.36 -17.24
N MET A 35 -2.99 -29.36 -16.91
CA MET A 35 -3.77 -28.13 -16.81
C MET A 35 -3.14 -27.17 -15.80
N PRO A 36 -2.76 -25.93 -16.20
CA PRO A 36 -2.13 -24.96 -15.30
C PRO A 36 -2.98 -24.64 -14.07
N LEU A 37 -2.33 -24.34 -12.94
CA LEU A 37 -3.00 -24.08 -11.67
C LEU A 37 -4.11 -23.02 -11.77
N TYR A 38 -3.87 -21.95 -12.53
CA TYR A 38 -4.86 -20.87 -12.69
C TYR A 38 -6.14 -21.30 -13.41
N ARG A 39 -6.11 -22.40 -14.18
CA ARG A 39 -7.30 -23.02 -14.80
C ARG A 39 -7.99 -24.02 -13.88
N ARG A 40 -7.25 -24.65 -12.96
CA ARG A 40 -7.80 -25.58 -11.96
C ARG A 40 -8.54 -24.87 -10.85
N LEU A 41 -8.16 -23.64 -10.55
CA LEU A 41 -8.82 -22.84 -9.49
C LEU A 41 -10.18 -22.31 -9.98
N PRO A 42 -11.23 -22.39 -9.16
CA PRO A 42 -12.53 -21.82 -9.50
C PRO A 42 -12.45 -20.29 -9.58
N LYS A 43 -13.16 -19.71 -10.53
CA LYS A 43 -13.32 -18.26 -10.63
C LYS A 43 -14.09 -17.77 -9.41
N ARG A 44 -13.60 -16.71 -8.74
CA ARG A 44 -14.21 -16.18 -7.52
C ARG A 44 -14.33 -14.67 -7.59
N GLY A 45 -15.46 -14.18 -7.04
CA GLY A 45 -15.66 -12.75 -6.82
C GLY A 45 -16.09 -11.99 -8.06
N PHE A 46 -16.34 -10.73 -7.84
CA PHE A 46 -16.68 -9.75 -8.88
C PHE A 46 -16.04 -8.41 -8.58
N LYS A 47 -15.82 -7.60 -9.59
CA LYS A 47 -15.28 -6.25 -9.47
C LYS A 47 -16.45 -5.25 -9.36
N LYS A 48 -16.49 -4.51 -8.26
CA LYS A 48 -17.49 -3.45 -8.07
C LYS A 48 -17.25 -2.30 -9.05
N PHE A 49 -18.29 -1.84 -9.75
CA PHE A 49 -18.19 -0.73 -10.71
C PHE A 49 -17.86 0.60 -10.04
N ASN A 50 -18.51 0.91 -8.93
CA ASN A 50 -18.37 2.20 -8.23
C ASN A 50 -17.60 2.02 -6.92
N GLN A 51 -16.36 1.54 -7.00
CA GLN A 51 -15.52 1.46 -5.81
C GLN A 51 -14.84 2.82 -5.57
N GLU A 52 -15.26 3.50 -4.53
CA GLU A 52 -14.59 4.72 -4.08
C GLU A 52 -13.19 4.39 -3.55
N ASN A 53 -12.19 5.14 -4.00
CA ASN A 53 -10.83 5.01 -3.54
C ASN A 53 -10.67 5.67 -2.16
N VAL A 54 -10.76 4.86 -1.10
CA VAL A 54 -10.59 5.30 0.29
C VAL A 54 -9.18 5.01 0.77
N ALA A 55 -8.48 6.04 1.23
CA ALA A 55 -7.21 5.88 1.92
C ALA A 55 -7.45 5.43 3.35
N ILE A 56 -6.76 4.41 3.80
CA ILE A 56 -6.83 3.90 5.17
C ILE A 56 -5.56 4.31 5.92
N LEU A 57 -5.70 4.99 7.06
CA LEU A 57 -4.62 5.34 7.95
C LEU A 57 -4.86 4.82 9.37
N ASN A 58 -3.86 4.16 9.92
CA ASN A 58 -3.83 3.73 11.30
C ASN A 58 -3.19 4.80 12.19
N LEU A 59 -3.59 4.89 13.46
CA LEU A 59 -3.02 5.82 14.44
C LEU A 59 -1.51 5.65 14.60
N SER A 60 -1.01 4.41 14.60
CA SER A 60 0.42 4.13 14.65
C SER A 60 1.20 4.75 13.48
N LYS A 61 0.61 4.77 12.28
CA LYS A 61 1.23 5.39 11.11
C LYS A 61 1.23 6.91 11.21
N ILE A 62 0.15 7.49 11.73
CA ILE A 62 0.04 8.92 12.00
C ILE A 62 1.10 9.33 13.04
N GLN A 63 1.23 8.60 14.15
CA GLN A 63 2.24 8.88 15.17
C GLN A 63 3.66 8.85 14.58
N LYS A 64 4.00 7.80 13.82
CA LYS A 64 5.30 7.71 13.14
C LYS A 64 5.57 8.86 12.16
N MET A 65 4.53 9.40 11.52
CA MET A 65 4.65 10.57 10.64
C MET A 65 5.00 11.82 11.46
N PHE A 66 4.37 12.00 12.63
CA PHE A 66 4.69 13.11 13.53
C PHE A 66 6.10 12.99 14.11
N ASP A 67 6.51 11.80 14.53
CA ASP A 67 7.85 11.53 15.06
C ASP A 67 8.96 11.82 14.04
N LYS A 68 8.72 11.46 12.77
CA LYS A 68 9.67 11.73 11.68
C LYS A 68 9.70 13.19 11.24
N SER A 69 8.58 13.88 11.32
CA SER A 69 8.40 15.25 10.81
C SER A 69 8.29 16.24 11.96
N LYS A 70 9.31 16.30 12.84
CA LYS A 70 9.30 17.04 14.11
C LYS A 70 8.68 18.45 14.11
N ASN A 71 8.49 19.12 12.95
CA ASN A 71 7.88 20.45 12.87
C ASN A 71 7.05 20.74 11.60
N ASN A 72 6.90 19.80 10.68
CA ASN A 72 6.31 20.08 9.35
C ASN A 72 4.89 19.56 9.15
N LEU A 73 4.35 18.74 10.05
CA LEU A 73 2.93 18.42 10.05
C LEU A 73 2.25 19.38 11.04
N GLY A 74 1.53 20.36 10.53
CA GLY A 74 0.72 21.24 11.36
C GLY A 74 -0.27 20.43 12.22
N LYS A 75 -0.85 21.04 13.24
CA LYS A 75 -1.84 20.38 14.13
C LYS A 75 -3.08 19.87 13.36
N ASN A 76 -3.34 20.37 12.15
CA ASN A 76 -4.48 20.00 11.31
C ASN A 76 -4.05 18.99 10.23
N LEU A 77 -4.66 17.83 10.23
CA LEU A 77 -4.36 16.74 9.31
C LEU A 77 -5.54 16.49 8.36
N ASP A 78 -5.47 17.06 7.16
CA ASP A 78 -6.49 16.93 6.13
C ASP A 78 -6.02 16.03 4.98
N LEU A 79 -6.96 15.50 4.20
CA LEU A 79 -6.64 14.70 3.01
C LEU A 79 -5.75 15.47 2.02
N LYS A 80 -5.93 16.79 1.88
CA LYS A 80 -5.12 17.64 0.99
C LYS A 80 -3.67 17.69 1.47
N THR A 81 -3.44 18.03 2.73
CA THR A 81 -2.10 18.05 3.35
C THR A 81 -1.36 16.73 3.26
N LEU A 82 -2.07 15.62 3.38
CA LEU A 82 -1.49 14.28 3.24
C LEU A 82 -1.08 13.95 1.80
N LYS A 83 -1.84 14.45 0.81
CA LYS A 83 -1.51 14.31 -0.62
C LYS A 83 -0.31 15.18 -1.01
N ASP A 84 -0.28 16.43 -0.55
CA ASP A 84 0.77 17.40 -0.88
C ASP A 84 2.12 16.95 -0.32
N LYS A 85 2.10 16.37 0.88
CA LYS A 85 3.28 15.77 1.50
C LYS A 85 3.62 14.37 0.98
N ARG A 86 2.91 13.88 -0.06
CA ARG A 86 3.09 12.55 -0.67
C ARG A 86 3.02 11.37 0.31
N LEU A 87 2.35 11.55 1.44
CA LEU A 87 2.14 10.50 2.44
C LEU A 87 1.04 9.52 2.01
N ILE A 88 0.15 9.98 1.15
CA ILE A 88 -0.94 9.21 0.54
C ILE A 88 -0.95 9.46 -0.97
N ASN A 89 -1.30 8.43 -1.73
CA ASN A 89 -1.40 8.54 -3.20
C ASN A 89 -2.55 9.49 -3.59
N LYS A 90 -2.34 10.28 -4.63
CA LYS A 90 -3.32 11.25 -5.18
C LYS A 90 -4.63 10.58 -5.64
N LYS A 91 -4.64 9.29 -5.94
CA LYS A 91 -5.82 8.51 -6.37
C LYS A 91 -6.92 8.42 -5.31
N PHE A 92 -6.60 8.57 -4.03
CA PHE A 92 -7.58 8.44 -2.96
C PHE A 92 -8.45 9.68 -2.84
N ILE A 93 -9.77 9.49 -2.82
CA ILE A 93 -10.77 10.57 -2.74
C ILE A 93 -11.25 10.75 -1.31
N LYS A 94 -11.32 9.69 -0.54
CA LYS A 94 -11.79 9.68 0.85
C LYS A 94 -10.71 9.19 1.81
N LEU A 95 -10.81 9.58 3.07
CA LEU A 95 -9.89 9.21 4.15
C LEU A 95 -10.65 8.48 5.24
N LYS A 96 -10.15 7.31 5.66
CA LYS A 96 -10.64 6.53 6.79
C LYS A 96 -9.56 6.35 7.84
N ILE A 97 -9.87 6.68 9.09
CA ILE A 97 -8.96 6.52 10.23
C ILE A 97 -9.32 5.26 11.01
N LEU A 98 -8.30 4.44 11.28
CA LEU A 98 -8.45 3.21 12.06
C LEU A 98 -7.65 3.30 13.36
N GLY A 99 -8.20 2.70 14.44
CA GLY A 99 -7.68 2.77 15.80
C GLY A 99 -6.50 1.84 16.12
N SER A 100 -5.81 1.28 15.11
CA SER A 100 -4.63 0.44 15.37
C SER A 100 -3.43 1.29 15.80
N GLY A 101 -2.84 0.96 16.93
CA GLY A 101 -1.75 1.71 17.56
C GLY A 101 -2.24 2.74 18.57
N GLU A 102 -1.30 3.51 19.09
CA GLU A 102 -1.52 4.60 20.05
C GLU A 102 -1.11 5.93 19.44
N ILE A 103 -1.73 7.00 19.92
CA ILE A 103 -1.40 8.38 19.56
C ILE A 103 -1.12 9.15 20.83
N LYS A 104 0.00 9.90 20.85
CA LYS A 104 0.42 10.70 22.02
C LYS A 104 0.21 12.20 21.80
N ASN A 105 0.12 12.61 20.55
CA ASN A 105 0.06 14.02 20.18
C ASN A 105 -1.39 14.49 20.07
N ASN A 106 -1.64 15.74 20.51
CA ASN A 106 -2.90 16.41 20.29
C ASN A 106 -3.02 16.84 18.82
N ILE A 107 -3.91 16.18 18.07
CA ILE A 107 -4.04 16.35 16.61
C ILE A 107 -5.51 16.57 16.26
N GLN A 108 -5.74 17.49 15.33
CA GLN A 108 -7.04 17.69 14.69
C GLN A 108 -7.04 17.01 13.33
N ILE A 109 -7.97 16.09 13.10
CA ILE A 109 -8.04 15.29 11.88
C ILE A 109 -9.36 15.53 11.18
N SER A 110 -9.32 15.94 9.90
CA SER A 110 -10.49 15.98 9.03
C SER A 110 -10.54 14.71 8.17
N ALA A 111 -11.49 13.83 8.46
CA ALA A 111 -11.64 12.55 7.78
C ALA A 111 -13.07 12.31 7.32
N HIS A 112 -13.28 11.40 6.35
CA HIS A 112 -14.62 11.01 5.88
C HIS A 112 -15.19 9.88 6.72
N TYR A 113 -14.32 9.01 7.23
CA TYR A 113 -14.71 7.88 8.07
C TYR A 113 -13.73 7.71 9.22
N ALA A 114 -14.23 7.35 10.39
CA ALA A 114 -13.42 6.97 11.54
C ALA A 114 -14.00 5.73 12.22
N SER A 115 -13.16 4.85 12.73
CA SER A 115 -13.61 3.72 13.55
C SER A 115 -13.89 4.20 14.98
N LYS A 116 -14.81 3.53 15.69
CA LYS A 116 -15.13 3.84 17.11
C LYS A 116 -13.88 3.87 17.98
N GLY A 117 -12.98 2.88 17.84
CA GLY A 117 -11.72 2.83 18.59
C GLY A 117 -10.73 3.94 18.21
N ALA A 118 -10.78 4.51 17.00
CA ALA A 118 -9.96 5.66 16.65
C ALA A 118 -10.47 6.94 17.31
N LEU A 119 -11.79 7.15 17.34
CA LEU A 119 -12.43 8.27 18.00
C LEU A 119 -12.03 8.31 19.49
N SER A 120 -12.29 7.22 20.21
CA SER A 120 -11.98 7.13 21.65
C SER A 120 -10.49 7.36 21.98
N LYS A 121 -9.57 6.87 21.12
CA LYS A 121 -8.13 7.04 21.35
C LYS A 121 -7.66 8.46 21.07
N ILE A 122 -8.21 9.12 20.06
CA ILE A 122 -7.86 10.52 19.72
C ILE A 122 -8.43 11.47 20.75
N GLU A 123 -9.66 11.25 21.21
CA GLU A 123 -10.27 12.04 22.31
C GLU A 123 -9.46 11.93 23.61
N LYS A 124 -9.02 10.71 23.97
CA LYS A 124 -8.13 10.48 25.14
C LYS A 124 -6.78 11.21 25.02
N ALA A 125 -6.27 11.37 23.80
CA ALA A 125 -5.03 12.13 23.55
C ALA A 125 -5.27 13.66 23.42
N GLY A 126 -6.50 14.14 23.68
CA GLY A 126 -6.85 15.57 23.59
C GLY A 126 -7.04 16.07 22.16
N GLY A 127 -7.07 15.19 21.18
CA GLY A 127 -7.31 15.53 19.77
C GLY A 127 -8.79 15.57 19.41
N LYS A 128 -9.11 16.03 18.20
CA LYS A 128 -10.49 16.09 17.68
C LYS A 128 -10.54 15.53 16.25
N ILE A 129 -11.59 14.75 15.94
CA ILE A 129 -11.88 14.33 14.58
C ILE A 129 -13.12 15.05 14.09
N SER A 130 -13.00 15.74 12.96
CA SER A 130 -14.11 16.30 12.21
C SER A 130 -14.46 15.37 11.03
N ILE A 131 -15.72 14.91 11.00
CA ILE A 131 -16.20 14.04 9.91
C ILE A 131 -16.78 14.93 8.81
N VAL A 132 -16.13 14.93 7.65
CA VAL A 132 -16.61 15.65 6.48
C VAL A 132 -17.63 14.77 5.76
N LYS A 133 -18.90 15.12 5.87
CA LYS A 133 -19.97 14.54 5.04
C LYS A 133 -19.95 15.21 3.68
N LYS A 134 -19.83 14.43 2.63
CA LYS A 134 -20.04 14.88 1.25
C LYS A 134 -21.01 13.92 0.57
#